data_231a7747e8d803c6cdb6610bc689fca6
#
_entry.id   231a7747e8d803c6cdb6610bc689fca6
#
_cell.length_a   1.000
_cell.length_b   1.000
_cell.length_c   1.000
_cell.angle_alpha   90.00
_cell.angle_beta   90.00
_cell.angle_gamma   90.00
#
_symmetry.space_group_name_H-M   'P 1'
#
loop_
_entity.id
_entity.type
_entity.pdbx_description
1 polymer ?
#
loop_
_entity_poly.entity_id
_entity_poly.type
_entity_poly.pdbx_seq_one_letter_code
_entity_poly.pdbx_strand_id
1 'polypeptide(L)'
;MDEKRSRTWTRRRLGLTATALALIGAAGREAWPASGEKKRRKNDAAAPATPLPATPIPTHVSKCGGERCPDQPPDFVLITTDDMNASDYAALPRTRALLANLGATFPNYFLTSPSCSPSRVNVLRGQYAHNSGVLSNRGEYGGWKAFSESGANQSTIATWLHDAGYRTAHIGKHLNGYGRAGGNDPQPGWDEWVVPTPVEYVDYVLTVNNATEEHGDAPEDYLTDILAKKATGFIASTPADQPLFLYFTPKAPHLPSVPAPRHIGAFADHALETGGSFNEADITDKPAAMQRVPLTTEETASLEQQERDRLESLLAVDEAVEGILTALQEANRLDHTYIIFTSDNGWLMGQHRHIGKGVPYEEAIRVPMLVRGPGVPAGVTNPSLVANIDLAPTFAELAQVAPPDFVDGRSLTAAFAGEASGREALLIEIFGSGLPARPGKLGVAKETKKDRKAQDLSLIHI
;
A
#
# COMPACT_ATOMS: atom_id res chain seq x y z
N MET A 1 27.71 -3.03 41.95
CA MET A 1 26.35 -2.87 42.53
C MET A 1 25.62 -1.93 41.61
N ASP A 2 25.04 -2.49 40.55
CA ASP A 2 24.29 -1.69 39.58
C ASP A 2 22.94 -2.33 39.35
N GLU A 3 21.94 -1.54 39.65
CA GLU A 3 20.53 -1.91 39.60
C GLU A 3 20.03 -1.92 38.18
N LYS A 4 19.49 -3.05 37.80
CA LYS A 4 18.68 -3.26 36.61
C LYS A 4 17.48 -2.29 36.62
N ARG A 5 17.47 -1.32 35.73
CA ARG A 5 16.25 -0.63 35.30
C ARG A 5 15.79 -1.24 33.96
N SER A 6 15.03 -2.32 34.04
CA SER A 6 14.17 -2.74 32.95
C SER A 6 13.02 -1.73 32.84
N ARG A 7 13.05 -0.88 31.84
CA ARG A 7 11.93 0.02 31.53
C ARG A 7 10.88 -0.76 30.74
N THR A 8 9.77 -1.06 31.37
CA THR A 8 8.55 -1.54 30.72
C THR A 8 8.05 -0.51 29.70
N TRP A 9 8.08 -0.87 28.47
CA TRP A 9 8.22 0.01 27.31
C TRP A 9 6.92 0.53 26.70
N THR A 10 5.78 -0.07 26.91
CA THR A 10 4.65 0.06 26.00
C THR A 10 3.37 0.65 26.59
N ARG A 11 3.09 0.48 27.85
CA ARG A 11 1.73 0.80 28.36
C ARG A 11 1.43 2.29 28.62
N ARG A 12 2.42 3.17 28.76
CA ARG A 12 2.16 4.59 29.05
C ARG A 12 1.98 5.48 27.82
N ARG A 13 2.60 5.17 26.68
CA ARG A 13 2.41 5.96 25.44
C ARG A 13 1.20 5.51 24.63
N LEU A 14 0.89 4.22 24.58
CA LEU A 14 -0.34 3.71 23.97
C LEU A 14 -1.63 4.22 24.63
N GLY A 15 -1.59 4.58 25.90
CA GLY A 15 -2.73 5.14 26.62
C GLY A 15 -3.15 6.54 26.14
N LEU A 16 -2.21 7.36 25.67
CA LEU A 16 -2.51 8.71 25.19
C LEU A 16 -3.03 8.71 23.73
N THR A 17 -2.45 7.88 22.88
CA THR A 17 -2.92 7.71 21.51
C THR A 17 -4.27 6.98 21.44
N ALA A 18 -4.52 6.03 22.34
CA ALA A 18 -5.81 5.35 22.42
C ALA A 18 -6.95 6.31 22.85
N THR A 19 -6.65 7.32 23.66
CA THR A 19 -7.66 8.30 24.11
C THR A 19 -8.05 9.28 22.99
N ALA A 20 -7.10 9.70 22.17
CA ALA A 20 -7.38 10.54 21.00
C ALA A 20 -8.16 9.76 19.91
N LEU A 21 -7.85 8.48 19.69
CA LEU A 21 -8.61 7.59 18.79
C LEU A 21 -10.02 7.27 19.33
N ALA A 22 -10.22 7.21 20.65
CA ALA A 22 -11.53 6.96 21.25
C ALA A 22 -12.53 8.11 21.02
N LEU A 23 -12.05 9.36 20.88
CA LEU A 23 -12.90 10.50 20.56
C LEU A 23 -13.34 10.53 19.07
N ILE A 24 -12.57 9.93 18.18
CA ILE A 24 -12.94 9.77 16.77
C ILE A 24 -13.76 8.49 16.52
N GLY A 25 -13.65 7.49 17.40
CA GLY A 25 -14.29 6.16 17.27
C GLY A 25 -15.56 5.93 18.11
N ALA A 26 -15.98 6.87 18.94
CA ALA A 26 -17.10 6.68 19.87
C ALA A 26 -18.51 6.91 19.29
N ALA A 27 -18.63 7.18 17.98
CA ALA A 27 -19.92 7.26 17.29
C ALA A 27 -20.22 5.95 16.55
N GLY A 28 -20.66 4.91 17.27
CA GLY A 28 -21.16 3.72 16.56
C GLY A 28 -21.02 2.38 17.30
N ARG A 29 -21.38 2.32 18.56
CA ARG A 29 -21.74 1.03 19.20
C ARG A 29 -23.21 1.08 19.60
N GLU A 30 -24.07 0.72 18.68
CA GLU A 30 -25.40 0.27 19.05
C GLU A 30 -25.38 -1.24 19.23
N ALA A 31 -25.80 -1.66 20.41
CA ALA A 31 -25.95 -3.06 20.80
C ALA A 31 -27.11 -3.68 19.99
N TRP A 32 -26.84 -4.85 19.43
CA TRP A 32 -27.85 -5.67 18.75
C TRP A 32 -28.67 -6.43 19.79
N PRO A 33 -30.01 -6.41 19.74
CA PRO A 33 -30.84 -7.23 20.60
C PRO A 33 -30.87 -8.67 20.09
N ALA A 34 -30.70 -9.62 20.99
CA ALA A 34 -30.95 -11.04 20.74
C ALA A 34 -32.47 -11.25 20.50
N SER A 35 -32.85 -11.82 19.38
CA SER A 35 -34.21 -12.31 19.19
C SER A 35 -34.30 -13.46 18.21
N GLY A 36 -34.89 -14.55 18.68
CA GLY A 36 -35.90 -15.30 17.94
C GLY A 36 -35.40 -16.45 17.05
N GLU A 37 -35.55 -17.65 17.61
CA GLU A 37 -35.63 -18.89 16.83
C GLU A 37 -36.52 -18.77 15.59
N LYS A 38 -35.93 -19.04 14.42
CA LYS A 38 -36.69 -19.36 13.20
C LYS A 38 -36.30 -20.72 12.66
N LYS A 39 -37.30 -21.57 12.53
CA LYS A 39 -37.34 -22.93 12.04
C LYS A 39 -36.37 -23.19 10.89
N ARG A 40 -35.52 -24.21 11.08
CA ARG A 40 -34.70 -24.87 10.04
C ARG A 40 -35.62 -25.39 8.91
N ARG A 41 -35.47 -24.83 7.72
CA ARG A 41 -35.76 -25.54 6.48
C ARG A 41 -34.53 -26.38 6.12
N LYS A 42 -34.77 -27.68 5.89
CA LYS A 42 -33.79 -28.58 5.29
C LYS A 42 -33.50 -28.05 3.89
N ASN A 43 -32.27 -27.63 3.64
CA ASN A 43 -31.78 -27.45 2.29
C ASN A 43 -30.69 -28.47 2.04
N ASP A 44 -30.78 -29.05 0.87
CA ASP A 44 -29.92 -30.10 0.36
C ASP A 44 -28.44 -29.73 0.45
N ALA A 45 -27.65 -30.67 0.94
CA ALA A 45 -26.22 -30.57 1.04
C ALA A 45 -25.62 -30.45 -0.36
N ALA A 46 -25.05 -29.29 -0.69
CA ALA A 46 -24.15 -29.18 -1.82
C ALA A 46 -22.94 -30.11 -1.57
N ALA A 47 -22.62 -30.92 -2.57
CA ALA A 47 -21.44 -31.79 -2.53
C ALA A 47 -20.18 -30.96 -2.28
N PRO A 48 -19.20 -31.46 -1.51
CA PRO A 48 -17.92 -30.77 -1.29
C PRO A 48 -17.24 -30.56 -2.65
N ALA A 49 -16.87 -29.32 -2.93
CA ALA A 49 -16.10 -28.98 -4.12
C ALA A 49 -14.79 -29.81 -4.10
N THR A 50 -14.56 -30.54 -5.15
CA THR A 50 -13.30 -31.28 -5.35
C THR A 50 -12.15 -30.26 -5.37
N PRO A 51 -11.08 -30.44 -4.57
CA PRO A 51 -9.92 -29.55 -4.67
C PRO A 51 -9.39 -29.59 -6.09
N LEU A 52 -9.21 -28.42 -6.71
CA LEU A 52 -8.50 -28.33 -7.95
C LEU A 52 -7.08 -28.89 -7.74
N PRO A 53 -6.57 -29.72 -8.67
CA PRO A 53 -5.21 -30.21 -8.56
C PRO A 53 -4.25 -29.03 -8.47
N ALA A 54 -3.37 -29.06 -7.47
CA ALA A 54 -2.28 -28.10 -7.36
C ALA A 54 -1.52 -28.08 -8.69
N THR A 55 -1.50 -26.93 -9.33
CA THR A 55 -0.67 -26.72 -10.54
C THR A 55 0.77 -27.00 -10.09
N PRO A 56 1.50 -27.90 -10.74
CA PRO A 56 2.88 -28.14 -10.38
C PRO A 56 3.66 -26.84 -10.55
N ILE A 57 4.38 -26.43 -9.50
CA ILE A 57 5.34 -25.31 -9.57
C ILE A 57 6.28 -25.63 -10.73
N PRO A 58 6.41 -24.75 -11.75
CA PRO A 58 7.34 -25.00 -12.83
C PRO A 58 8.73 -25.20 -12.23
N THR A 59 9.32 -26.37 -12.38
CA THR A 59 10.71 -26.59 -11.98
C THR A 59 11.56 -25.75 -12.91
N HIS A 60 12.15 -24.68 -12.39
CA HIS A 60 13.09 -23.85 -13.13
C HIS A 60 14.24 -24.72 -13.60
N VAL A 61 14.38 -24.86 -14.91
CA VAL A 61 15.53 -25.55 -15.52
C VAL A 61 16.55 -24.50 -15.88
N SER A 62 17.65 -24.43 -15.13
CA SER A 62 18.78 -23.53 -15.40
C SER A 62 19.26 -23.68 -16.84
N LYS A 63 19.20 -22.60 -17.60
CA LYS A 63 19.70 -22.54 -18.99
C LYS A 63 21.16 -22.15 -19.09
N CYS A 64 21.71 -21.51 -18.03
CA CYS A 64 23.04 -20.89 -18.05
C CYS A 64 23.95 -21.41 -16.91
N GLY A 65 23.71 -22.65 -16.43
CA GLY A 65 24.59 -23.31 -15.47
C GLY A 65 24.64 -22.67 -14.08
N GLY A 66 23.60 -21.89 -13.71
CA GLY A 66 23.52 -21.19 -12.44
C GLY A 66 24.03 -19.74 -12.47
N GLU A 67 24.50 -19.26 -13.64
CA GLU A 67 24.86 -17.87 -13.89
C GLU A 67 23.70 -17.13 -14.58
N ARG A 68 23.71 -15.79 -14.50
CA ARG A 68 22.73 -14.96 -15.19
C ARG A 68 22.90 -15.09 -16.72
N CYS A 69 21.81 -15.38 -17.41
CA CYS A 69 21.83 -15.43 -18.87
C CYS A 69 21.92 -14.01 -19.45
N PRO A 70 22.67 -13.80 -20.56
CA PRO A 70 22.78 -12.49 -21.20
C PRO A 70 21.45 -11.91 -21.67
N ASP A 71 20.52 -12.78 -22.10
CA ASP A 71 19.20 -12.40 -22.61
C ASP A 71 18.09 -12.54 -21.54
N GLN A 72 18.45 -12.67 -20.26
CA GLN A 72 17.48 -12.81 -19.19
C GLN A 72 16.70 -11.51 -19.00
N PRO A 73 15.35 -11.58 -18.85
CA PRO A 73 14.55 -10.40 -18.53
C PRO A 73 15.02 -9.71 -17.27
N PRO A 74 14.78 -8.40 -17.11
CA PRO A 74 15.18 -7.65 -15.91
C PRO A 74 14.46 -8.15 -14.66
N ASP A 75 15.07 -7.98 -13.52
CA ASP A 75 14.44 -8.16 -12.23
C ASP A 75 13.57 -6.95 -11.89
N PHE A 76 12.55 -7.15 -11.05
CA PHE A 76 11.65 -6.08 -10.59
C PHE A 76 11.55 -6.05 -9.07
N VAL A 77 11.68 -4.85 -8.51
CA VAL A 77 11.37 -4.56 -7.11
C VAL A 77 10.41 -3.39 -7.06
N LEU A 78 9.20 -3.63 -6.58
CA LEU A 78 8.20 -2.60 -6.32
C LEU A 78 8.05 -2.41 -4.82
N ILE A 79 8.35 -1.22 -4.34
CA ILE A 79 8.24 -0.82 -2.94
C ILE A 79 7.08 0.17 -2.82
N THR A 80 6.04 -0.21 -2.06
CA THR A 80 4.86 0.62 -1.89
C THR A 80 4.58 0.83 -0.40
N THR A 81 4.83 2.03 0.11
CA THR A 81 4.47 2.44 1.47
C THR A 81 2.96 2.58 1.63
N ASP A 82 2.48 2.70 2.86
CA ASP A 82 1.05 2.79 3.21
C ASP A 82 0.73 4.17 3.79
N ASP A 83 0.00 5.01 3.06
CA ASP A 83 -0.39 6.36 3.49
C ASP A 83 0.76 7.39 3.50
N MET A 84 1.81 7.27 2.71
CA MET A 84 2.93 8.22 2.69
C MET A 84 2.61 9.45 1.83
N ASN A 85 2.83 10.65 2.38
CA ASN A 85 2.70 11.91 1.67
C ASN A 85 3.87 12.21 0.75
N ALA A 86 3.66 13.13 -0.16
CA ALA A 86 4.76 13.68 -0.97
C ALA A 86 5.80 14.43 -0.11
N SER A 87 5.37 15.11 0.96
CA SER A 87 6.27 15.79 1.91
C SER A 87 7.11 14.83 2.74
N ASP A 88 6.55 13.67 3.14
CA ASP A 88 7.21 12.66 3.97
C ASP A 88 8.49 12.10 3.30
N TYR A 89 8.57 12.18 1.97
CA TYR A 89 9.74 11.76 1.19
C TYR A 89 11.04 12.46 1.60
N ALA A 90 10.95 13.69 2.13
CA ALA A 90 12.11 14.40 2.64
C ALA A 90 12.80 13.67 3.82
N ALA A 91 12.05 12.84 4.57
CA ALA A 91 12.55 12.05 5.69
C ALA A 91 13.27 10.75 5.27
N LEU A 92 13.43 10.48 3.98
CA LEU A 92 14.03 9.25 3.44
C LEU A 92 15.39 9.53 2.75
N PRO A 93 16.44 9.87 3.50
CA PRO A 93 17.74 10.30 2.91
C PRO A 93 18.42 9.18 2.10
N ARG A 94 18.36 7.91 2.53
CA ARG A 94 18.95 6.77 1.82
C ARG A 94 18.19 6.48 0.52
N THR A 95 16.87 6.42 0.60
CA THR A 95 16.00 6.23 -0.57
C THR A 95 16.24 7.31 -1.62
N ARG A 96 16.34 8.58 -1.19
CA ARG A 96 16.68 9.69 -2.09
C ARG A 96 18.05 9.53 -2.73
N ALA A 97 19.07 9.19 -1.94
CA ALA A 97 20.41 9.01 -2.45
C ALA A 97 20.53 7.83 -3.42
N LEU A 98 19.86 6.72 -3.12
CA LEU A 98 20.00 5.47 -3.85
C LEU A 98 19.03 5.32 -5.05
N LEU A 99 17.87 5.97 -5.00
CA LEU A 99 16.87 5.89 -6.07
C LEU A 99 16.72 7.21 -6.84
N ALA A 100 16.47 8.35 -6.18
CA ALA A 100 16.24 9.59 -6.89
C ALA A 100 17.51 10.13 -7.57
N ASN A 101 18.66 10.13 -6.85
CA ASN A 101 19.91 10.65 -7.38
C ASN A 101 20.54 9.73 -8.44
N LEU A 102 20.22 8.42 -8.39
CA LEU A 102 20.75 7.41 -9.32
C LEU A 102 19.69 6.90 -10.32
N GLY A 103 18.54 7.57 -10.40
CA GLY A 103 17.45 7.24 -11.27
C GLY A 103 16.58 8.46 -11.58
N ALA A 104 15.30 8.25 -11.87
CA ALA A 104 14.35 9.29 -12.23
C ALA A 104 13.27 9.49 -11.15
N THR A 105 12.86 10.74 -10.96
CA THR A 105 11.73 11.13 -10.11
C THR A 105 10.55 11.55 -10.99
N PHE A 106 9.37 10.98 -10.72
CA PHE A 106 8.11 11.33 -11.35
C PHE A 106 7.22 12.06 -10.33
N PRO A 107 7.24 13.40 -10.29
CA PRO A 107 6.47 14.18 -9.32
C PRO A 107 4.96 14.18 -9.60
N ASN A 108 4.56 13.84 -10.82
CA ASN A 108 3.18 13.78 -11.27
C ASN A 108 2.70 12.32 -11.41
N TYR A 109 3.03 11.51 -10.42
CA TYR A 109 2.46 10.17 -10.29
C TYR A 109 1.19 10.23 -9.44
N PHE A 110 0.08 9.82 -10.07
CA PHE A 110 -1.24 9.90 -9.48
C PHE A 110 -1.83 8.51 -9.18
N LEU A 111 -2.57 8.48 -8.10
CA LEU A 111 -3.31 7.30 -7.67
C LEU A 111 -4.76 7.47 -8.15
N THR A 112 -5.17 6.59 -9.05
CA THR A 112 -6.50 6.66 -9.67
C THR A 112 -7.63 6.40 -8.67
N SER A 113 -7.30 5.86 -7.50
CA SER A 113 -8.22 5.68 -6.38
C SER A 113 -7.43 5.83 -5.06
N PRO A 114 -7.53 6.95 -4.33
CA PRO A 114 -6.71 7.22 -3.14
C PRO A 114 -7.23 6.47 -1.90
N SER A 115 -7.17 5.16 -1.94
CA SER A 115 -7.57 4.25 -0.86
C SER A 115 -6.83 2.93 -1.00
N CYS A 116 -6.34 2.35 0.10
CA CYS A 116 -5.41 1.22 0.10
C CYS A 116 -5.80 0.09 -0.86
N SER A 117 -6.97 -0.54 -0.66
CA SER A 117 -7.33 -1.72 -1.45
C SER A 117 -7.61 -1.43 -2.91
N PRO A 118 -8.41 -0.42 -3.29
CA PRO A 118 -8.55 -0.05 -4.69
C PRO A 118 -7.22 0.28 -5.35
N SER A 119 -6.39 1.12 -4.73
CA SER A 119 -5.09 1.51 -5.29
C SER A 119 -4.16 0.31 -5.49
N ARG A 120 -4.07 -0.59 -4.50
CA ARG A 120 -3.25 -1.82 -4.62
C ARG A 120 -3.74 -2.76 -5.71
N VAL A 121 -5.06 -2.90 -5.86
CA VAL A 121 -5.64 -3.69 -6.96
C VAL A 121 -5.38 -3.02 -8.32
N ASN A 122 -5.47 -1.68 -8.39
CA ASN A 122 -5.15 -0.94 -9.60
C ASN A 122 -3.68 -1.18 -10.03
N VAL A 123 -2.74 -1.21 -9.08
CA VAL A 123 -1.35 -1.57 -9.34
C VAL A 123 -1.22 -3.02 -9.81
N LEU A 124 -1.87 -3.97 -9.11
CA LEU A 124 -1.73 -5.41 -9.42
C LEU A 124 -2.34 -5.79 -10.77
N ARG A 125 -3.35 -5.06 -11.23
CA ARG A 125 -4.10 -5.41 -12.45
C ARG A 125 -3.93 -4.44 -13.62
N GLY A 126 -3.37 -3.25 -13.37
CA GLY A 126 -3.34 -2.20 -14.38
C GLY A 126 -4.74 -1.69 -14.74
N GLN A 127 -5.70 -1.78 -13.82
CA GLN A 127 -7.13 -1.48 -14.05
C GLN A 127 -7.64 -0.36 -13.16
N TYR A 128 -8.56 0.44 -13.68
CA TYR A 128 -9.37 1.34 -12.85
C TYR A 128 -10.26 0.57 -11.86
N ALA A 129 -10.59 1.22 -10.74
CA ALA A 129 -11.41 0.60 -9.70
C ALA A 129 -12.80 0.17 -10.20
N HIS A 130 -13.46 0.96 -11.06
CA HIS A 130 -14.75 0.60 -11.65
C HIS A 130 -14.69 -0.65 -12.53
N ASN A 131 -13.57 -0.92 -13.19
CA ASN A 131 -13.36 -2.10 -14.03
C ASN A 131 -12.95 -3.33 -13.20
N SER A 132 -12.14 -3.14 -12.15
CA SER A 132 -11.74 -4.24 -11.25
C SER A 132 -12.82 -4.67 -10.27
N GLY A 133 -13.82 -3.80 -10.02
CA GLY A 133 -14.90 -4.01 -9.05
C GLY A 133 -14.48 -3.82 -7.59
N VAL A 134 -13.23 -3.45 -7.30
CA VAL A 134 -12.75 -3.16 -5.94
C VAL A 134 -12.79 -1.65 -5.71
N LEU A 135 -13.91 -1.17 -5.17
CA LEU A 135 -14.22 0.25 -5.10
C LEU A 135 -13.83 0.91 -3.77
N SER A 136 -13.57 0.12 -2.74
CA SER A 136 -13.33 0.62 -1.38
C SER A 136 -12.48 -0.36 -0.57
N ASN A 137 -12.13 0.04 0.68
CA ASN A 137 -11.40 -0.84 1.59
C ASN A 137 -12.29 -1.89 2.28
N ARG A 138 -13.62 -1.70 2.32
CA ARG A 138 -14.56 -2.53 3.09
C ARG A 138 -15.92 -2.61 2.39
N GLY A 139 -16.77 -3.52 2.89
CA GLY A 139 -18.13 -3.68 2.37
C GLY A 139 -18.21 -4.66 1.20
N GLU A 140 -19.31 -4.62 0.48
CA GLU A 140 -19.61 -5.56 -0.61
C GLU A 140 -18.60 -5.46 -1.77
N TYR A 141 -18.26 -4.22 -2.15
CA TYR A 141 -17.31 -3.91 -3.25
C TYR A 141 -15.96 -3.48 -2.71
N GLY A 142 -15.50 -4.05 -1.60
CA GLY A 142 -14.29 -3.57 -0.95
C GLY A 142 -13.32 -4.63 -0.48
N GLY A 143 -12.04 -4.24 -0.49
CA GLY A 143 -10.95 -5.01 0.07
C GLY A 143 -10.78 -6.38 -0.55
N TRP A 144 -10.25 -7.29 0.27
CA TRP A 144 -10.00 -8.67 -0.10
C TRP A 144 -11.27 -9.40 -0.57
N LYS A 145 -12.40 -9.14 0.09
CA LYS A 145 -13.68 -9.80 -0.25
C LYS A 145 -14.05 -9.56 -1.71
N ALA A 146 -14.11 -8.30 -2.14
CA ALA A 146 -14.47 -7.97 -3.52
C ALA A 146 -13.44 -8.53 -4.52
N PHE A 147 -12.15 -8.45 -4.19
CA PHE A 147 -11.07 -8.92 -5.05
C PHE A 147 -11.10 -10.43 -5.28
N SER A 148 -11.36 -11.21 -4.22
CA SER A 148 -11.41 -12.67 -4.31
C SER A 148 -12.73 -13.18 -4.91
N GLU A 149 -13.88 -12.62 -4.49
CA GLU A 149 -15.20 -13.06 -4.96
C GLU A 149 -15.44 -12.74 -6.45
N SER A 150 -14.86 -11.66 -6.96
CA SER A 150 -14.93 -11.34 -8.40
C SER A 150 -13.99 -12.21 -9.27
N GLY A 151 -13.09 -12.97 -8.67
CA GLY A 151 -12.04 -13.69 -9.38
C GLY A 151 -10.92 -12.80 -9.94
N ALA A 152 -10.91 -11.51 -9.61
CA ALA A 152 -9.89 -10.56 -10.07
C ALA A 152 -8.47 -10.94 -9.60
N ASN A 153 -8.35 -11.64 -8.46
CA ASN A 153 -7.09 -12.17 -7.93
C ASN A 153 -6.44 -13.26 -8.81
N GLN A 154 -7.19 -13.86 -9.74
CA GLN A 154 -6.68 -14.93 -10.62
C GLN A 154 -5.82 -14.40 -11.78
N SER A 155 -5.88 -13.11 -12.08
CA SER A 155 -5.09 -12.50 -13.14
C SER A 155 -4.53 -11.16 -12.70
N THR A 156 -3.26 -11.15 -12.31
CA THR A 156 -2.52 -9.99 -11.81
C THR A 156 -1.11 -10.00 -12.43
N ILE A 157 -0.38 -8.92 -12.26
CA ILE A 157 1.03 -8.87 -12.69
C ILE A 157 1.87 -10.01 -12.07
N ALA A 158 1.51 -10.47 -10.86
CA ALA A 158 2.19 -11.62 -10.25
C ALA A 158 1.98 -12.90 -11.05
N THR A 159 0.73 -13.20 -11.44
CA THR A 159 0.47 -14.40 -12.25
C THR A 159 1.12 -14.31 -13.64
N TRP A 160 1.11 -13.12 -14.27
CA TRP A 160 1.72 -12.94 -15.60
C TRP A 160 3.24 -13.14 -15.56
N LEU A 161 3.91 -12.57 -14.53
CA LEU A 161 5.36 -12.72 -14.36
C LEU A 161 5.73 -14.15 -13.92
N HIS A 162 4.96 -14.77 -13.03
CA HIS A 162 5.18 -16.14 -12.60
C HIS A 162 5.08 -17.10 -13.79
N ASP A 163 4.05 -16.96 -14.64
CA ASP A 163 3.88 -17.76 -15.86
C ASP A 163 5.02 -17.54 -16.88
N ALA A 164 5.68 -16.38 -16.82
CA ALA A 164 6.87 -16.06 -17.60
C ALA A 164 8.19 -16.56 -16.98
N GLY A 165 8.12 -17.29 -15.86
CA GLY A 165 9.27 -17.92 -15.20
C GLY A 165 9.96 -17.07 -14.13
N TYR A 166 9.39 -15.92 -13.74
CA TYR A 166 9.89 -15.16 -12.60
C TYR A 166 9.65 -15.90 -11.29
N ARG A 167 10.60 -15.81 -10.37
CA ARG A 167 10.33 -16.08 -8.97
C ARG A 167 9.71 -14.85 -8.34
N THR A 168 8.57 -15.01 -7.69
CA THR A 168 7.72 -13.91 -7.24
C THR A 168 7.56 -13.89 -5.74
N ALA A 169 7.61 -12.72 -5.12
CA ALA A 169 7.37 -12.54 -3.68
C ALA A 169 6.46 -11.35 -3.39
N HIS A 170 5.45 -11.57 -2.53
CA HIS A 170 4.69 -10.51 -1.88
C HIS A 170 5.07 -10.48 -0.40
N ILE A 171 5.65 -9.38 0.06
CA ILE A 171 6.16 -9.25 1.43
C ILE A 171 5.61 -7.97 2.06
N GLY A 172 4.65 -8.13 2.98
CA GLY A 172 4.02 -7.04 3.72
C GLY A 172 2.49 -7.01 3.63
N LYS A 173 1.91 -5.82 3.79
CA LYS A 173 0.46 -5.62 3.79
C LYS A 173 -0.15 -5.95 2.43
N HIS A 174 -1.14 -6.84 2.42
CA HIS A 174 -1.97 -7.11 1.23
C HIS A 174 -3.20 -6.18 1.18
N LEU A 175 -4.39 -6.70 1.05
CA LEU A 175 -5.64 -5.93 0.99
C LEU A 175 -6.36 -5.91 2.34
N ASN A 176 -7.14 -4.86 2.58
CA ASN A 176 -7.97 -4.77 3.78
C ASN A 176 -8.94 -5.95 3.85
N GLY A 177 -9.00 -6.58 5.02
CA GLY A 177 -9.87 -7.74 5.26
C GLY A 177 -9.26 -9.10 4.91
N TYR A 178 -8.09 -9.16 4.27
CA TYR A 178 -7.34 -10.40 4.11
C TYR A 178 -7.05 -11.02 5.48
N GLY A 179 -7.14 -12.35 5.59
CA GLY A 179 -6.90 -13.08 6.84
C GLY A 179 -8.03 -13.06 7.87
N ARG A 180 -9.03 -12.16 7.75
CA ARG A 180 -10.14 -12.09 8.72
C ARG A 180 -11.24 -13.11 8.51
N ALA A 181 -11.39 -13.63 7.30
CA ALA A 181 -12.43 -14.57 6.91
C ALA A 181 -11.95 -16.03 6.78
N GLY A 182 -10.78 -16.35 7.34
CA GLY A 182 -10.23 -17.71 7.33
C GLY A 182 -9.44 -18.10 6.08
N GLY A 183 -9.10 -17.14 5.21
CA GLY A 183 -8.23 -17.38 4.05
C GLY A 183 -6.88 -16.68 4.25
N ASN A 184 -5.89 -17.41 4.77
CA ASN A 184 -4.50 -16.94 4.84
C ASN A 184 -3.65 -17.58 3.72
N ASP A 185 -4.30 -18.21 2.73
CA ASP A 185 -3.60 -18.94 1.69
C ASP A 185 -2.84 -17.98 0.76
N PRO A 186 -1.64 -18.38 0.29
CA PRO A 186 -0.92 -17.65 -0.74
C PRO A 186 -1.80 -17.37 -1.95
N GLN A 187 -1.67 -16.18 -2.50
CA GLN A 187 -2.45 -15.81 -3.67
C GLN A 187 -1.80 -16.32 -4.97
N PRO A 188 -2.59 -16.53 -6.04
CA PRO A 188 -2.05 -17.01 -7.31
C PRO A 188 -0.88 -16.15 -7.82
N GLY A 189 0.13 -16.82 -8.34
CA GLY A 189 1.30 -16.17 -8.93
C GLY A 189 2.36 -15.71 -7.94
N TRP A 190 2.29 -16.09 -6.66
CA TRP A 190 3.31 -15.80 -5.65
C TRP A 190 3.98 -17.06 -5.15
N ASP A 191 5.29 -17.18 -5.35
CA ASP A 191 6.12 -18.27 -4.82
C ASP A 191 6.43 -18.06 -3.34
N GLU A 192 6.57 -16.79 -2.93
CA GLU A 192 6.77 -16.42 -1.55
C GLU A 192 5.71 -15.40 -1.11
N TRP A 193 4.96 -15.78 -0.08
CA TRP A 193 3.84 -15.03 0.44
C TRP A 193 4.04 -14.74 1.92
N VAL A 194 4.36 -13.48 2.25
CA VAL A 194 4.70 -13.05 3.61
C VAL A 194 3.80 -11.89 4.02
N VAL A 195 2.73 -12.19 4.75
CA VAL A 195 1.69 -11.19 5.06
C VAL A 195 1.36 -11.18 6.55
N PRO A 196 1.46 -10.02 7.22
CA PRO A 196 1.07 -9.85 8.62
C PRO A 196 -0.45 -9.85 8.80
N THR A 197 -0.94 -10.52 9.85
CA THR A 197 -2.36 -10.56 10.21
C THR A 197 -2.53 -10.63 11.75
N PRO A 198 -3.03 -9.56 12.42
CA PRO A 198 -3.36 -8.25 11.85
C PRO A 198 -2.12 -7.50 11.34
N VAL A 199 -2.34 -6.48 10.51
CA VAL A 199 -1.25 -5.61 10.04
C VAL A 199 -0.95 -4.60 11.15
N GLU A 200 -0.05 -4.97 12.07
CA GLU A 200 0.42 -4.14 13.18
C GLU A 200 1.94 -3.99 13.15
N TYR A 201 2.51 -3.01 13.87
CA TYR A 201 3.95 -2.78 13.90
C TYR A 201 4.68 -3.76 14.82
N VAL A 202 3.97 -4.23 15.84
CA VAL A 202 4.37 -5.20 16.87
C VAL A 202 3.17 -6.05 17.25
N ASP A 203 3.35 -7.17 17.96
CA ASP A 203 2.26 -8.06 18.40
C ASP A 203 1.39 -8.56 17.22
N TYR A 204 2.01 -9.22 16.25
CA TYR A 204 1.34 -9.70 15.05
C TYR A 204 1.70 -11.17 14.74
N VAL A 205 0.88 -11.80 13.91
CA VAL A 205 1.18 -13.10 13.30
C VAL A 205 1.57 -12.87 11.85
N LEU A 206 2.71 -13.39 11.43
CA LEU A 206 3.17 -13.37 10.06
C LEU A 206 2.83 -14.68 9.38
N THR A 207 2.02 -14.64 8.35
CA THR A 207 1.82 -15.78 7.45
C THR A 207 3.00 -15.83 6.49
N VAL A 208 3.73 -16.94 6.50
CA VAL A 208 4.84 -17.22 5.58
C VAL A 208 4.46 -18.45 4.78
N ASN A 209 3.99 -18.25 3.56
CA ASN A 209 3.39 -19.29 2.72
C ASN A 209 2.25 -20.02 3.48
N ASN A 210 2.42 -21.29 3.82
CA ASN A 210 1.43 -22.09 4.53
C ASN A 210 1.73 -22.25 6.04
N ALA A 211 2.71 -21.47 6.55
CA ALA A 211 3.10 -21.47 7.96
C ALA A 211 2.82 -20.12 8.62
N THR A 212 2.82 -20.07 9.94
CA THR A 212 2.67 -18.85 10.72
C THR A 212 3.83 -18.66 11.68
N GLU A 213 4.28 -17.41 11.84
CA GLU A 213 5.29 -17.00 12.81
C GLU A 213 4.65 -15.96 13.74
N GLU A 214 4.75 -16.16 15.07
CA GLU A 214 4.27 -15.18 16.06
C GLU A 214 5.40 -14.21 16.40
N HIS A 215 5.11 -12.93 16.41
CA HIS A 215 6.02 -11.85 16.75
C HIS A 215 5.42 -10.99 17.85
N GLY A 216 6.23 -10.66 18.85
CA GLY A 216 5.85 -9.86 20.00
C GLY A 216 6.13 -8.37 19.84
N ASP A 217 6.39 -7.73 20.99
CA ASP A 217 6.70 -6.29 21.08
C ASP A 217 8.20 -6.00 21.33
N ALA A 218 9.07 -7.02 21.22
CA ALA A 218 10.51 -6.86 21.33
C ALA A 218 11.05 -6.00 20.15
N PRO A 219 12.11 -5.20 20.36
CA PRO A 219 12.68 -4.38 19.28
C PRO A 219 13.03 -5.15 18.01
N GLU A 220 13.47 -6.40 18.16
CA GLU A 220 13.81 -7.32 17.07
C GLU A 220 12.60 -7.85 16.30
N ASP A 221 11.39 -7.75 16.86
CA ASP A 221 10.13 -8.16 16.24
C ASP A 221 9.44 -7.01 15.47
N TYR A 222 10.09 -5.84 15.37
CA TYR A 222 9.51 -4.71 14.65
C TYR A 222 9.20 -5.09 13.18
N LEU A 223 7.93 -4.95 12.79
CA LEU A 223 7.40 -5.50 11.53
C LEU A 223 8.24 -5.12 10.31
N THR A 224 8.61 -3.84 10.16
CA THR A 224 9.35 -3.39 8.96
C THR A 224 10.70 -4.08 8.85
N ASP A 225 11.38 -4.33 9.97
CA ASP A 225 12.69 -5.00 10.01
C ASP A 225 12.56 -6.49 9.64
N ILE A 226 11.53 -7.16 10.17
CA ILE A 226 11.23 -8.54 9.81
C ILE A 226 10.90 -8.68 8.33
N LEU A 227 10.07 -7.78 7.78
CA LEU A 227 9.75 -7.77 6.35
C LEU A 227 10.99 -7.51 5.49
N ALA A 228 11.86 -6.57 5.89
CA ALA A 228 13.12 -6.28 5.20
C ALA A 228 14.04 -7.52 5.18
N LYS A 229 14.15 -8.23 6.31
CA LYS A 229 14.90 -9.48 6.40
C LYS A 229 14.35 -10.59 5.49
N LYS A 230 13.02 -10.71 5.40
CA LYS A 230 12.38 -11.65 4.47
C LYS A 230 12.66 -11.25 3.00
N ALA A 231 12.59 -9.96 2.67
CA ALA A 231 12.87 -9.45 1.33
C ALA A 231 14.32 -9.69 0.89
N THR A 232 15.29 -9.39 1.76
CA THR A 232 16.71 -9.65 1.47
C THR A 232 17.00 -11.14 1.35
N GLY A 233 16.37 -11.99 2.20
CA GLY A 233 16.45 -13.45 2.11
C GLY A 233 15.88 -14.01 0.81
N PHE A 234 14.76 -13.47 0.32
CA PHE A 234 14.19 -13.82 -0.97
C PHE A 234 15.15 -13.52 -2.12
N ILE A 235 15.74 -12.32 -2.14
CA ILE A 235 16.72 -11.93 -3.16
C ILE A 235 17.93 -12.87 -3.14
N ALA A 236 18.52 -13.10 -1.96
CA ALA A 236 19.69 -13.94 -1.79
C ALA A 236 19.46 -15.41 -2.17
N SER A 237 18.23 -15.92 -1.96
CA SER A 237 17.88 -17.32 -2.26
C SER A 237 17.36 -17.54 -3.69
N THR A 238 17.17 -16.48 -4.48
CA THR A 238 16.72 -16.62 -5.87
C THR A 238 17.88 -17.02 -6.77
N PRO A 239 17.78 -18.13 -7.53
CA PRO A 239 18.82 -18.56 -8.47
C PRO A 239 19.22 -17.44 -9.43
N ALA A 240 20.53 -17.29 -9.71
CA ALA A 240 21.03 -16.19 -10.54
C ALA A 240 20.44 -16.17 -11.96
N ASP A 241 20.11 -17.33 -12.48
CA ASP A 241 19.53 -17.54 -13.82
C ASP A 241 17.99 -17.52 -13.84
N GLN A 242 17.34 -17.18 -12.71
CA GLN A 242 15.91 -16.96 -12.63
C GLN A 242 15.62 -15.47 -12.33
N PRO A 243 14.82 -14.76 -13.16
CA PRO A 243 14.43 -13.39 -12.85
C PRO A 243 13.50 -13.35 -11.63
N LEU A 244 13.52 -12.24 -10.88
CA LEU A 244 12.67 -12.07 -9.69
C LEU A 244 11.72 -10.90 -9.82
N PHE A 245 10.57 -11.03 -9.14
CA PHE A 245 9.65 -9.93 -8.85
C PHE A 245 9.38 -9.88 -7.35
N LEU A 246 9.82 -8.83 -6.71
CA LEU A 246 9.55 -8.53 -5.30
C LEU A 246 8.56 -7.37 -5.19
N TYR A 247 7.40 -7.62 -4.56
CA TYR A 247 6.46 -6.58 -4.15
C TYR A 247 6.55 -6.40 -2.64
N PHE A 248 7.28 -5.37 -2.21
CA PHE A 248 7.53 -5.03 -0.82
C PHE A 248 6.57 -3.95 -0.34
N THR A 249 5.74 -4.26 0.65
CA THR A 249 4.62 -3.43 1.08
C THR A 249 4.60 -3.21 2.60
N PRO A 250 5.54 -2.42 3.14
CA PRO A 250 5.57 -2.12 4.58
C PRO A 250 4.31 -1.38 5.03
N LYS A 251 3.94 -1.52 6.32
CA LYS A 251 2.82 -0.78 6.94
C LYS A 251 3.11 0.71 7.08
N ALA A 252 4.36 1.09 7.28
CA ALA A 252 4.73 2.48 7.55
C ALA A 252 4.45 3.39 6.34
N PRO A 253 3.98 4.62 6.58
CA PRO A 253 3.69 5.26 7.88
C PRO A 253 2.22 5.17 8.33
N HIS A 254 1.44 4.18 7.88
CA HIS A 254 0.01 4.02 8.23
C HIS A 254 -0.23 4.00 9.74
N LEU A 255 -1.31 4.66 10.17
CA LEU A 255 -1.72 4.75 11.58
C LEU A 255 -2.11 3.40 12.22
N PRO A 256 -1.93 3.28 13.56
CA PRO A 256 -1.11 4.14 14.40
C PRO A 256 0.35 4.01 13.99
N SER A 257 1.03 5.12 13.74
CA SER A 257 2.42 5.11 13.32
C SER A 257 3.30 4.85 14.54
N VAL A 258 3.80 3.63 14.68
CA VAL A 258 4.68 3.24 15.76
C VAL A 258 6.11 3.18 15.22
N PRO A 259 7.01 4.08 15.62
CA PRO A 259 8.39 4.04 15.15
C PRO A 259 9.18 2.88 15.74
N ALA A 260 10.18 2.41 15.02
CA ALA A 260 11.16 1.50 15.59
C ALA A 260 11.85 2.17 16.80
N PRO A 261 12.19 1.41 17.85
CA PRO A 261 12.79 1.97 19.08
C PRO A 261 13.99 2.87 18.84
N ARG A 262 14.84 2.52 17.88
CA ARG A 262 16.05 3.28 17.52
C ARG A 262 15.77 4.61 16.84
N HIS A 263 14.56 4.85 16.39
CA HIS A 263 14.17 6.06 15.66
C HIS A 263 13.34 7.05 16.48
N ILE A 264 12.91 6.66 17.68
CA ILE A 264 12.13 7.53 18.55
C ILE A 264 12.88 8.80 18.90
N GLY A 265 12.26 9.95 18.61
CA GLY A 265 12.82 11.27 18.86
C GLY A 265 13.70 11.79 17.71
N ALA A 266 13.84 11.06 16.62
CA ALA A 266 14.60 11.54 15.47
C ALA A 266 14.01 12.81 14.83
N PHE A 267 12.71 13.03 15.00
CA PHE A 267 11.97 14.19 14.50
C PHE A 267 11.35 15.01 15.67
N ALA A 268 11.96 15.01 16.86
CA ALA A 268 11.42 15.70 18.04
C ALA A 268 11.20 17.22 17.82
N ASP A 269 12.06 17.84 17.02
CA ASP A 269 12.01 19.27 16.69
C ASP A 269 11.23 19.57 15.38
N HIS A 270 10.67 18.54 14.73
CA HIS A 270 9.89 18.74 13.51
C HIS A 270 8.54 19.39 13.84
N ALA A 271 8.21 20.46 13.12
CA ALA A 271 6.95 21.15 13.20
C ALA A 271 6.06 20.79 12.00
N LEU A 272 4.78 20.62 12.24
CA LEU A 272 3.78 20.42 11.20
C LEU A 272 3.77 21.60 10.23
N GLU A 273 3.82 21.33 8.93
CA GLU A 273 3.66 22.37 7.91
C GLU A 273 2.23 22.92 7.93
N THR A 274 2.10 24.19 8.33
CA THR A 274 0.81 24.91 8.44
C THR A 274 0.62 25.94 7.32
N GLY A 275 1.23 25.73 6.16
CA GLY A 275 1.11 26.63 5.02
C GLY A 275 -0.20 26.49 4.26
N GLY A 276 -0.53 27.51 3.45
CA GLY A 276 -1.51 27.50 2.38
C GLY A 276 -2.88 26.86 2.69
N SER A 277 -2.99 25.58 2.38
CA SER A 277 -4.22 24.79 2.53
C SER A 277 -4.48 24.25 3.92
N PHE A 278 -3.50 24.33 4.86
CA PHE A 278 -3.68 23.79 6.22
C PHE A 278 -4.76 24.58 6.97
N ASN A 279 -5.75 23.86 7.51
CA ASN A 279 -6.89 24.40 8.27
C ASN A 279 -7.47 25.68 7.62
N GLU A 280 -7.61 25.65 6.31
CA GLU A 280 -7.95 26.76 5.42
C GLU A 280 -9.08 27.63 5.97
N ALA A 281 -8.87 28.93 6.05
CA ALA A 281 -9.79 29.83 6.73
C ALA A 281 -11.14 29.97 6.02
N ASP A 282 -11.13 29.95 4.68
CA ASP A 282 -12.32 30.03 3.84
C ASP A 282 -12.40 28.78 2.94
N ILE A 283 -13.45 27.99 3.10
CA ILE A 283 -13.75 26.78 2.32
C ILE A 283 -15.09 26.89 1.60
N THR A 284 -15.62 28.11 1.43
CA THR A 284 -16.91 28.33 0.78
C THR A 284 -16.88 28.03 -0.72
N ASP A 285 -15.70 28.01 -1.32
CA ASP A 285 -15.42 27.58 -2.70
C ASP A 285 -15.49 26.05 -2.87
N LYS A 286 -15.45 25.29 -1.78
CA LYS A 286 -15.49 23.83 -1.82
C LYS A 286 -16.92 23.30 -1.93
N PRO A 287 -17.17 22.18 -2.62
CA PRO A 287 -18.47 21.51 -2.61
C PRO A 287 -18.94 21.23 -1.17
N ALA A 288 -20.25 21.33 -0.91
CA ALA A 288 -20.81 21.19 0.44
C ALA A 288 -20.41 19.85 1.12
N ALA A 289 -20.29 18.78 0.35
CA ALA A 289 -19.83 17.47 0.84
C ALA A 289 -18.37 17.47 1.34
N MET A 290 -17.56 18.42 0.86
CA MET A 290 -16.14 18.55 1.21
C MET A 290 -15.90 19.57 2.34
N GLN A 291 -16.90 20.39 2.69
CA GLN A 291 -16.76 21.38 3.75
C GLN A 291 -16.66 20.75 5.14
N ARG A 292 -15.69 21.18 5.94
CA ARG A 292 -15.41 20.72 7.30
C ARG A 292 -15.32 21.89 8.27
N VAL A 293 -15.59 21.65 9.55
CA VAL A 293 -15.33 22.63 10.60
C VAL A 293 -13.81 22.87 10.73
N PRO A 294 -13.37 24.05 11.16
CA PRO A 294 -11.97 24.29 11.45
C PRO A 294 -11.41 23.31 12.48
N LEU A 295 -10.15 22.95 12.31
CA LEU A 295 -9.42 22.16 13.31
C LEU A 295 -9.19 22.99 14.57
N THR A 296 -9.34 22.36 15.72
CA THR A 296 -9.02 22.95 17.02
C THR A 296 -7.51 22.94 17.27
N THR A 297 -7.09 23.67 18.31
CA THR A 297 -5.69 23.67 18.75
C THR A 297 -5.24 22.27 19.21
N GLU A 298 -6.12 21.53 19.89
CA GLU A 298 -5.85 20.17 20.35
C GLU A 298 -5.69 19.19 19.17
N GLU A 299 -6.55 19.30 18.15
CA GLU A 299 -6.45 18.50 16.94
C GLU A 299 -5.15 18.81 16.19
N THR A 300 -4.79 20.09 16.06
CA THR A 300 -3.52 20.51 15.44
C THR A 300 -2.31 19.95 16.19
N ALA A 301 -2.28 20.04 17.52
CA ALA A 301 -1.20 19.47 18.32
C ALA A 301 -1.12 17.92 18.20
N SER A 302 -2.27 17.25 18.09
CA SER A 302 -2.33 15.81 17.84
C SER A 302 -1.77 15.45 16.47
N LEU A 303 -2.08 16.23 15.45
CA LEU A 303 -1.55 16.02 14.08
C LEU A 303 -0.03 16.23 14.05
N GLU A 304 0.50 17.20 14.75
CA GLU A 304 1.93 17.44 14.83
C GLU A 304 2.68 16.26 15.46
N GLN A 305 2.15 15.66 16.53
CA GLN A 305 2.73 14.43 17.08
C GLN A 305 2.58 13.24 16.12
N GLN A 306 1.43 13.13 15.48
CA GLN A 306 1.19 12.07 14.50
C GLN A 306 2.17 12.16 13.32
N GLU A 307 2.48 13.37 12.85
CA GLU A 307 3.45 13.55 11.77
C GLU A 307 4.86 13.12 12.19
N ARG A 308 5.29 13.52 13.40
CA ARG A 308 6.58 13.04 13.94
C ARG A 308 6.65 11.51 14.00
N ASP A 309 5.62 10.86 14.53
CA ASP A 309 5.56 9.40 14.62
C ASP A 309 5.58 8.75 13.21
N ARG A 310 4.92 9.37 12.21
CA ARG A 310 4.94 8.93 10.81
C ARG A 310 6.34 9.00 10.21
N LEU A 311 7.01 10.15 10.34
CA LEU A 311 8.36 10.36 9.83
C LEU A 311 9.38 9.42 10.51
N GLU A 312 9.27 9.24 11.82
CA GLU A 312 10.10 8.29 12.57
C GLU A 312 9.87 6.83 12.13
N SER A 313 8.63 6.45 11.83
CA SER A 313 8.33 5.10 11.34
C SER A 313 8.88 4.83 9.93
N LEU A 314 8.97 5.87 9.11
CA LEU A 314 9.53 5.78 7.75
C LEU A 314 11.04 5.56 7.74
N LEU A 315 11.77 5.92 8.79
CA LEU A 315 13.22 5.66 8.86
C LEU A 315 13.56 4.18 8.77
N ALA A 316 12.70 3.30 9.30
CA ALA A 316 12.88 1.86 9.14
C ALA A 316 12.64 1.39 7.70
N VAL A 317 11.74 2.07 6.96
CA VAL A 317 11.57 1.83 5.51
C VAL A 317 12.78 2.30 4.73
N ASP A 318 13.36 3.44 5.10
CA ASP A 318 14.57 3.98 4.47
C ASP A 318 15.76 3.01 4.62
N GLU A 319 15.89 2.39 5.81
CA GLU A 319 16.87 1.31 6.06
C GLU A 319 16.54 0.03 5.27
N ALA A 320 15.27 -0.33 5.16
CA ALA A 320 14.84 -1.50 4.39
C ALA A 320 15.16 -1.34 2.89
N VAL A 321 14.97 -0.15 2.32
CA VAL A 321 15.35 0.17 0.94
C VAL A 321 16.85 -0.02 0.72
N GLU A 322 17.69 0.52 1.62
CA GLU A 322 19.15 0.33 1.55
C GLU A 322 19.52 -1.16 1.63
N GLY A 323 18.91 -1.91 2.55
CA GLY A 323 19.15 -3.35 2.69
C GLY A 323 18.75 -4.15 1.44
N ILE A 324 17.62 -3.83 0.81
CA ILE A 324 17.16 -4.46 -0.45
C ILE A 324 18.17 -4.19 -1.59
N LEU A 325 18.63 -2.94 -1.75
CA LEU A 325 19.58 -2.60 -2.78
C LEU A 325 20.95 -3.28 -2.52
N THR A 326 21.36 -3.36 -1.26
CA THR A 326 22.60 -4.07 -0.86
C THR A 326 22.50 -5.56 -1.21
N ALA A 327 21.37 -6.21 -0.90
CA ALA A 327 21.15 -7.61 -1.25
C ALA A 327 21.15 -7.84 -2.77
N LEU A 328 20.56 -6.93 -3.56
CA LEU A 328 20.63 -6.97 -5.03
C LEU A 328 22.08 -6.82 -5.54
N GLN A 329 22.86 -5.92 -4.93
CA GLN A 329 24.27 -5.73 -5.28
C GLN A 329 25.11 -6.98 -4.96
N GLU A 330 24.95 -7.56 -3.78
CA GLU A 330 25.63 -8.78 -3.35
C GLU A 330 25.29 -9.99 -4.23
N ALA A 331 24.03 -10.05 -4.70
CA ALA A 331 23.56 -11.07 -5.65
C ALA A 331 23.94 -10.78 -7.12
N ASN A 332 24.70 -9.69 -7.41
CA ASN A 332 25.02 -9.22 -8.75
C ASN A 332 23.78 -8.97 -9.65
N ARG A 333 22.68 -8.46 -9.07
CA ARG A 333 21.40 -8.21 -9.73
C ARG A 333 21.09 -6.73 -9.93
N LEU A 334 21.69 -5.83 -9.12
CA LEU A 334 21.29 -4.41 -9.02
C LEU A 334 21.26 -3.70 -10.38
N ASP A 335 22.24 -3.92 -11.24
CA ASP A 335 22.36 -3.26 -12.55
C ASP A 335 21.36 -3.80 -13.60
N HIS A 336 20.64 -4.89 -13.27
CA HIS A 336 19.61 -5.51 -14.10
C HIS A 336 18.22 -5.45 -13.48
N THR A 337 18.05 -4.68 -12.41
CA THR A 337 16.81 -4.57 -11.66
C THR A 337 16.16 -3.21 -11.87
N TYR A 338 14.89 -3.18 -12.25
CA TYR A 338 14.06 -1.99 -12.10
C TYR A 338 13.51 -1.93 -10.68
N ILE A 339 13.86 -0.87 -9.96
CA ILE A 339 13.43 -0.60 -8.60
C ILE A 339 12.49 0.60 -8.64
N ILE A 340 11.25 0.41 -8.20
CA ILE A 340 10.23 1.45 -8.12
C ILE A 340 9.85 1.64 -6.66
N PHE A 341 9.89 2.88 -6.20
CA PHE A 341 9.45 3.29 -4.86
C PHE A 341 8.30 4.28 -4.97
N THR A 342 7.20 4.04 -4.26
CA THR A 342 6.02 4.90 -4.23
C THR A 342 5.16 4.63 -2.98
N SER A 343 3.93 5.16 -2.91
CA SER A 343 2.92 4.88 -1.89
C SER A 343 1.61 4.41 -2.50
N ASP A 344 0.78 3.71 -1.73
CA ASP A 344 -0.55 3.27 -2.18
C ASP A 344 -1.60 4.39 -2.19
N ASN A 345 -1.43 5.41 -1.37
CA ASN A 345 -2.11 6.70 -1.39
C ASN A 345 -1.36 7.70 -0.52
N GLY A 346 -1.68 8.97 -0.66
CA GLY A 346 -1.24 10.01 0.24
C GLY A 346 -2.18 10.15 1.45
N TRP A 347 -1.94 11.20 2.27
CA TRP A 347 -2.66 11.43 3.52
C TRP A 347 -2.73 12.92 3.83
N LEU A 348 -3.90 13.46 4.12
CA LEU A 348 -4.07 14.84 4.54
C LEU A 348 -3.80 14.96 6.05
N MET A 349 -2.98 15.93 6.40
CA MET A 349 -2.59 16.29 7.78
C MET A 349 -3.21 17.62 8.21
N GLY A 350 -4.46 17.89 7.81
CA GLY A 350 -5.17 19.12 8.11
C GLY A 350 -5.39 20.07 6.93
N GLN A 351 -4.84 19.74 5.76
CA GLN A 351 -5.08 20.50 4.52
C GLN A 351 -6.58 20.46 4.19
N HIS A 352 -7.13 21.61 3.77
CA HIS A 352 -8.56 21.79 3.49
C HIS A 352 -9.48 21.36 4.64
N ARG A 353 -8.96 21.39 5.89
CA ARG A 353 -9.62 20.89 7.13
C ARG A 353 -9.92 19.39 7.09
N HIS A 354 -9.22 18.62 6.25
CA HIS A 354 -9.35 17.17 6.18
C HIS A 354 -8.17 16.48 6.86
N ILE A 355 -8.46 15.32 7.46
CA ILE A 355 -7.49 14.40 8.01
C ILE A 355 -7.77 13.04 7.37
N GLY A 356 -6.74 12.42 6.79
CA GLY A 356 -6.90 11.12 6.17
C GLY A 356 -6.80 11.15 4.65
N LYS A 357 -7.58 10.29 4.01
CA LYS A 357 -7.51 10.00 2.58
C LYS A 357 -8.91 9.75 2.00
N GLY A 358 -8.98 9.32 0.73
CA GLY A 358 -10.28 9.04 0.08
C GLY A 358 -11.00 10.33 -0.33
N VAL A 359 -10.26 11.38 -0.58
CA VAL A 359 -10.72 12.68 -1.09
C VAL A 359 -9.87 13.09 -2.29
N PRO A 360 -10.41 13.91 -3.21
CA PRO A 360 -9.72 14.25 -4.47
C PRO A 360 -8.74 15.43 -4.34
N TYR A 361 -8.09 15.57 -3.21
CA TYR A 361 -7.05 16.57 -3.02
C TYR A 361 -5.67 16.00 -3.33
N GLU A 362 -4.78 16.85 -3.81
CA GLU A 362 -3.42 16.51 -4.21
C GLU A 362 -2.70 15.67 -3.13
N GLU A 363 -2.89 16.01 -1.87
CA GLU A 363 -2.27 15.35 -0.73
C GLU A 363 -2.70 13.87 -0.59
N ALA A 364 -3.85 13.49 -1.14
CA ALA A 364 -4.34 12.12 -1.14
C ALA A 364 -4.04 11.36 -2.44
N ILE A 365 -4.07 12.07 -3.59
CA ILE A 365 -4.03 11.44 -4.92
C ILE A 365 -2.66 11.49 -5.58
N ARG A 366 -1.75 12.39 -5.17
CA ARG A 366 -0.43 12.57 -5.78
C ARG A 366 0.68 12.25 -4.79
N VAL A 367 1.48 11.27 -5.13
CA VAL A 367 2.65 10.85 -4.35
C VAL A 367 3.86 10.75 -5.27
N PRO A 368 5.09 10.86 -4.78
CA PRO A 368 6.26 10.68 -5.62
C PRO A 368 6.39 9.23 -6.07
N MET A 369 6.83 9.04 -7.32
CA MET A 369 7.35 7.75 -7.78
C MET A 369 8.83 7.95 -8.16
N LEU A 370 9.68 7.08 -7.60
CA LEU A 370 11.09 7.01 -7.93
C LEU A 370 11.34 5.74 -8.71
N VAL A 371 12.14 5.83 -9.74
CA VAL A 371 12.50 4.68 -10.58
C VAL A 371 14.00 4.67 -10.80
N ARG A 372 14.64 3.54 -10.51
CA ARG A 372 16.02 3.26 -10.89
C ARG A 372 16.05 1.92 -11.63
N GLY A 373 16.82 1.83 -12.71
CA GLY A 373 16.95 0.59 -13.46
C GLY A 373 17.72 0.77 -14.77
N PRO A 374 17.86 -0.31 -15.55
CA PRO A 374 18.52 -0.27 -16.84
C PRO A 374 17.91 0.79 -17.77
N GLY A 375 18.76 1.67 -18.32
CA GLY A 375 18.31 2.72 -19.23
C GLY A 375 17.59 3.91 -18.61
N VAL A 376 17.35 3.91 -17.29
CA VAL A 376 16.78 5.05 -16.57
C VAL A 376 17.87 6.10 -16.32
N PRO A 377 17.73 7.35 -16.81
CA PRO A 377 18.75 8.37 -16.62
C PRO A 377 18.80 8.81 -15.15
N ALA A 378 20.02 8.95 -14.62
CA ALA A 378 20.28 9.30 -13.22
C ALA A 378 20.02 10.78 -12.93
N GLY A 379 19.39 11.08 -11.78
CA GLY A 379 19.15 12.44 -11.27
C GLY A 379 18.15 13.26 -12.09
N VAL A 380 17.30 12.60 -12.89
CA VAL A 380 16.34 13.28 -13.78
C VAL A 380 14.97 13.40 -13.09
N THR A 381 14.32 14.54 -13.30
CA THR A 381 12.90 14.71 -12.97
C THR A 381 12.08 14.66 -14.27
N ASN A 382 11.21 13.67 -14.40
CA ASN A 382 10.28 13.54 -15.52
C ASN A 382 8.89 14.06 -15.11
N PRO A 383 8.41 15.20 -15.65
CA PRO A 383 7.15 15.80 -15.26
C PRO A 383 5.92 15.17 -15.92
N SER A 384 6.09 14.07 -16.64
CA SER A 384 4.99 13.38 -17.32
C SER A 384 3.88 12.98 -16.33
N LEU A 385 2.63 13.07 -16.80
CA LEU A 385 1.46 12.57 -16.08
C LEU A 385 1.44 11.03 -16.16
N VAL A 386 1.61 10.37 -15.02
CA VAL A 386 1.67 8.92 -14.89
C VAL A 386 0.79 8.44 -13.74
N ALA A 387 0.34 7.19 -13.77
CA ALA A 387 -0.61 6.67 -12.80
C ALA A 387 -0.26 5.26 -12.30
N ASN A 388 -0.84 4.90 -11.16
CA ASN A 388 -0.63 3.58 -10.54
C ASN A 388 -1.10 2.41 -11.42
N ILE A 389 -2.10 2.61 -12.27
CA ILE A 389 -2.56 1.61 -13.24
C ILE A 389 -1.53 1.33 -14.35
N ASP A 390 -0.53 2.18 -14.50
CA ASP A 390 0.50 2.06 -15.55
C ASP A 390 1.61 1.07 -15.16
N LEU A 391 1.74 0.72 -13.88
CA LEU A 391 2.83 -0.14 -13.40
C LEU A 391 2.73 -1.58 -13.92
N ALA A 392 1.55 -2.19 -13.88
CA ALA A 392 1.39 -3.57 -14.36
C ALA A 392 1.72 -3.73 -15.85
N PRO A 393 1.19 -2.91 -16.80
CA PRO A 393 1.57 -3.01 -18.20
C PRO A 393 3.04 -2.64 -18.45
N THR A 394 3.66 -1.80 -17.61
CA THR A 394 5.09 -1.49 -17.69
C THR A 394 5.94 -2.72 -17.37
N PHE A 395 5.66 -3.41 -16.29
CA PHE A 395 6.36 -4.66 -15.96
C PHE A 395 6.13 -5.74 -17.01
N ALA A 396 4.90 -5.86 -17.53
CA ALA A 396 4.58 -6.82 -18.58
C ALA A 396 5.41 -6.54 -19.84
N GLU A 397 5.50 -5.28 -20.31
CA GLU A 397 6.31 -4.91 -21.48
C GLU A 397 7.80 -5.17 -21.25
N LEU A 398 8.35 -4.75 -20.09
CA LEU A 398 9.76 -4.98 -19.77
C LEU A 398 10.10 -6.47 -19.64
N ALA A 399 9.15 -7.30 -19.23
CA ALA A 399 9.27 -8.76 -19.17
C ALA A 399 8.95 -9.45 -20.51
N GLN A 400 8.59 -8.70 -21.56
CA GLN A 400 8.15 -9.20 -22.86
C GLN A 400 6.91 -10.13 -22.77
N VAL A 401 6.01 -9.82 -21.82
CA VAL A 401 4.73 -10.50 -21.60
C VAL A 401 3.60 -9.64 -22.15
N ALA A 402 2.71 -10.22 -22.93
CA ALA A 402 1.52 -9.50 -23.38
C ALA A 402 0.53 -9.33 -22.21
N PRO A 403 0.19 -8.10 -21.82
CA PRO A 403 -0.83 -7.89 -20.81
C PRO A 403 -2.21 -8.32 -21.34
N PRO A 404 -3.13 -8.77 -20.45
CA PRO A 404 -4.51 -9.06 -20.86
C PRO A 404 -5.26 -7.83 -21.37
N ASP A 405 -6.27 -8.05 -22.23
CA ASP A 405 -7.08 -7.00 -22.86
C ASP A 405 -7.86 -6.11 -21.87
N PHE A 406 -8.02 -6.54 -20.63
CA PHE A 406 -8.72 -5.76 -19.60
C PHE A 406 -7.88 -4.64 -18.98
N VAL A 407 -6.59 -4.55 -19.29
CA VAL A 407 -5.68 -3.53 -18.73
C VAL A 407 -6.04 -2.15 -19.27
N ASP A 408 -6.28 -1.19 -18.38
CA ASP A 408 -6.60 0.20 -18.69
C ASP A 408 -5.34 1.10 -18.77
N GLY A 409 -4.29 0.69 -18.06
CA GLY A 409 -3.02 1.42 -17.96
C GLY A 409 -2.21 1.42 -19.26
N ARG A 410 -1.16 2.24 -19.29
CA ARG A 410 -0.20 2.34 -20.39
C ARG A 410 1.20 2.06 -19.87
N SER A 411 2.02 1.41 -20.65
CA SER A 411 3.42 1.22 -20.28
C SER A 411 4.16 2.56 -20.15
N LEU A 412 5.02 2.62 -19.14
CA LEU A 412 5.90 3.76 -18.85
C LEU A 412 7.33 3.53 -19.35
N THR A 413 7.60 2.50 -20.17
CA THR A 413 8.95 2.15 -20.62
C THR A 413 9.65 3.34 -21.29
N ALA A 414 8.97 4.06 -22.20
CA ALA A 414 9.47 5.26 -22.81
C ALA A 414 9.72 6.39 -21.79
N ALA A 415 8.82 6.55 -20.82
CA ALA A 415 8.98 7.54 -19.76
C ALA A 415 10.15 7.21 -18.82
N PHE A 416 10.43 5.94 -18.56
CA PHE A 416 11.61 5.50 -17.82
C PHE A 416 12.90 5.80 -18.57
N ALA A 417 12.89 5.78 -19.90
CA ALA A 417 14.01 6.21 -20.74
C ALA A 417 14.18 7.73 -20.85
N GLY A 418 13.31 8.51 -20.20
CA GLY A 418 13.36 9.97 -20.18
C GLY A 418 12.44 10.67 -21.18
N GLU A 419 11.62 9.92 -21.93
CA GLU A 419 10.63 10.48 -22.85
C GLU A 419 9.36 10.95 -22.12
N ALA A 420 8.46 11.65 -22.82
CA ALA A 420 7.15 12.00 -22.30
C ALA A 420 6.20 10.79 -22.30
N SER A 421 5.32 10.65 -21.30
CA SER A 421 4.34 9.56 -21.24
C SER A 421 3.23 9.65 -22.31
N GLY A 422 3.07 10.82 -22.92
CA GLY A 422 1.99 11.08 -23.88
C GLY A 422 0.57 11.08 -23.28
N ARG A 423 0.44 11.10 -21.96
CA ARG A 423 -0.85 11.22 -21.26
C ARG A 423 -1.16 12.68 -21.01
N GLU A 424 -2.35 13.14 -21.43
CA GLU A 424 -2.83 14.50 -21.25
C GLU A 424 -3.89 14.63 -20.16
N ALA A 425 -4.58 13.54 -19.81
CA ALA A 425 -5.63 13.50 -18.80
C ALA A 425 -5.66 12.17 -18.06
N LEU A 426 -6.15 12.19 -16.82
CA LEU A 426 -6.30 11.04 -15.94
C LEU A 426 -7.64 11.08 -15.22
N LEU A 427 -8.27 9.93 -15.09
CA LEU A 427 -9.46 9.75 -14.28
C LEU A 427 -9.06 9.43 -12.83
N ILE A 428 -9.59 10.20 -11.87
CA ILE A 428 -9.52 9.89 -10.44
C ILE A 428 -10.91 9.49 -9.97
N GLU A 429 -11.00 8.34 -9.29
CA GLU A 429 -12.26 7.76 -8.86
C GLU A 429 -12.32 7.63 -7.34
N ILE A 430 -13.40 8.14 -6.74
CA ILE A 430 -13.66 8.02 -5.31
C ILE A 430 -15.08 7.52 -5.11
N PHE A 431 -15.20 6.37 -4.45
CA PHE A 431 -16.50 5.74 -4.19
C PHE A 431 -16.90 5.95 -2.73
N GLY A 432 -18.16 6.34 -2.49
CA GLY A 432 -18.73 6.97 -1.31
C GLY A 432 -18.57 6.35 0.09
N SER A 433 -17.85 5.24 0.26
CA SER A 433 -17.51 4.74 1.60
C SER A 433 -16.22 5.34 2.18
N GLY A 434 -15.53 6.18 1.41
CA GLY A 434 -14.27 6.83 1.81
C GLY A 434 -14.44 8.24 2.35
N LEU A 435 -15.57 8.91 2.12
CA LEU A 435 -15.81 10.23 2.66
C LEU A 435 -16.04 10.13 4.18
N PRO A 436 -15.23 10.81 5.02
CA PRO A 436 -15.41 10.78 6.46
C PRO A 436 -16.79 11.29 6.85
N ALA A 437 -17.48 10.52 7.72
CA ALA A 437 -18.77 10.92 8.25
C ALA A 437 -18.64 12.29 8.95
N ARG A 438 -19.57 13.21 8.68
CA ARG A 438 -19.60 14.54 9.30
C ARG A 438 -19.56 14.43 10.83
N PRO A 439 -18.62 15.03 11.54
CA PRO A 439 -18.81 15.35 12.96
C PRO A 439 -19.66 16.62 13.04
N GLY A 440 -20.89 16.47 13.44
CA GLY A 440 -21.77 17.61 13.69
C GLY A 440 -23.23 17.18 13.65
N LYS A 441 -23.98 17.43 14.73
CA LYS A 441 -25.41 17.19 14.84
C LYS A 441 -26.16 17.88 13.69
N LEU A 442 -26.47 17.13 12.65
CA LEU A 442 -27.57 17.44 11.75
C LEU A 442 -28.64 16.39 11.98
N GLY A 443 -29.85 16.87 12.24
CA GLY A 443 -31.01 16.06 12.52
C GLY A 443 -31.18 14.95 11.50
N VAL A 444 -31.46 13.77 12.00
CA VAL A 444 -31.69 12.54 11.22
C VAL A 444 -32.84 12.80 10.25
N ALA A 445 -32.52 13.10 8.99
CA ALA A 445 -33.42 12.83 7.91
C ALA A 445 -33.46 11.30 7.75
N LYS A 446 -34.60 10.68 7.97
CA LYS A 446 -34.80 9.24 7.72
C LYS A 446 -34.57 8.99 6.23
N GLU A 447 -33.39 8.47 5.88
CA GLU A 447 -33.08 7.95 4.57
C GLU A 447 -34.06 6.82 4.25
N THR A 448 -34.85 6.97 3.20
CA THR A 448 -35.69 5.91 2.69
C THR A 448 -34.84 4.91 1.91
N LYS A 449 -35.27 3.64 1.89
CA LYS A 449 -34.60 2.56 1.14
C LYS A 449 -34.35 2.85 -0.35
N LYS A 450 -34.91 3.92 -0.89
CA LYS A 450 -34.77 4.35 -2.29
C LYS A 450 -33.49 5.18 -2.52
N ASP A 451 -32.95 5.83 -1.48
CA ASP A 451 -31.81 6.74 -1.60
C ASP A 451 -30.47 6.01 -1.58
N ARG A 452 -30.45 4.72 -1.26
CA ARG A 452 -29.23 3.88 -1.20
C ARG A 452 -28.68 3.45 -2.58
N LYS A 453 -29.30 3.83 -3.68
CA LYS A 453 -28.90 3.43 -5.04
C LYS A 453 -28.06 4.45 -5.80
N ALA A 454 -27.93 5.65 -5.30
CA ALA A 454 -27.00 6.64 -5.85
C ALA A 454 -25.74 6.64 -4.99
N GLN A 455 -24.77 5.80 -5.32
CA GLN A 455 -23.40 5.94 -4.82
C GLN A 455 -22.82 7.16 -5.54
N ASP A 456 -22.52 8.21 -4.76
CA ASP A 456 -21.90 9.43 -5.31
C ASP A 456 -20.51 9.08 -5.86
N LEU A 457 -20.41 8.98 -7.17
CA LEU A 457 -19.17 8.92 -7.90
C LEU A 457 -18.63 10.35 -8.03
N SER A 458 -17.51 10.65 -7.39
CA SER A 458 -16.80 11.91 -7.65
C SER A 458 -15.77 11.66 -8.75
N LEU A 459 -16.02 12.25 -9.92
CA LEU A 459 -15.13 12.21 -11.08
C LEU A 459 -14.33 13.50 -11.17
N ILE A 460 -13.01 13.39 -11.21
CA ILE A 460 -12.11 14.51 -11.49
C ILE A 460 -11.25 14.14 -12.68
N HIS A 461 -11.24 15.01 -13.68
CA HIS A 461 -10.28 14.96 -14.77
C HIS A 461 -9.15 15.95 -14.46
N ILE A 462 -7.94 15.47 -14.38
CA ILE A 462 -6.71 16.25 -14.23
C ILE A 462 -6.02 16.34 -15.58
#